data_9bb74ed2390e7cb2dacd0dff4b69cb14
#
_entry.id   9bb74ed2390e7cb2dacd0dff4b69cb14
#
_cell.length_a   1.000
_cell.length_b   1.000
_cell.length_c   1.000
_cell.angle_alpha   90.00
_cell.angle_beta   90.00
_cell.angle_gamma   90.00
#
_symmetry.space_group_name_H-M   'P 1'
#
loop_
_entity.id
_entity.type
_entity.pdbx_description
1 polymer ?
#
loop_
_entity_poly.entity_id
_entity_poly.type
_entity_poly.pdbx_seq_one_letter_code
_entity_poly.pdbx_strand_id
1 'polypeptide(L)'
;MLPVVTLVGRPNVGKSTLFNQLTRSRAALVAEVPGLTRDRQYGVGRIGPAPYILVDTGGLSGAAQGVEALMERQVERAIAEADHLLLLVDARDGCTGDDSEIAARLRRTGKPITLVVNKVDHVDPALAAIEFHALGIGEPVPIAAAQGRGIKGLMEQVFRSLPAETMEDAGIPPPPGIQVAVVGRPNVGKSTLINRLLGEERLVTFDSPGTT
;
A
#
# COMPACT_ATOMS: atom_id res chain seq x y z
N MET A 1 -12.79 -6.09 -8.69
CA MET A 1 -11.87 -4.95 -8.39
C MET A 1 -10.63 -5.52 -7.70
N LEU A 2 -9.40 -5.01 -7.91
CA LEU A 2 -8.23 -5.54 -7.21
C LEU A 2 -8.32 -5.24 -5.72
N PRO A 3 -7.95 -6.18 -4.82
CA PRO A 3 -7.94 -5.94 -3.39
C PRO A 3 -6.90 -4.87 -3.02
N VAL A 4 -7.23 -4.03 -2.05
CA VAL A 4 -6.40 -2.93 -1.57
C VAL A 4 -5.75 -3.33 -0.24
N VAL A 5 -4.41 -3.38 -0.23
CA VAL A 5 -3.59 -3.66 0.95
C VAL A 5 -2.87 -2.39 1.37
N THR A 6 -3.06 -1.94 2.61
CA THR A 6 -2.49 -0.67 3.10
C THR A 6 -1.44 -0.93 4.18
N LEU A 7 -0.25 -0.34 4.00
CA LEU A 7 0.85 -0.38 4.97
C LEU A 7 0.66 0.75 6.00
N VAL A 8 0.61 0.39 7.28
CA VAL A 8 0.49 1.32 8.41
C VAL A 8 1.60 1.04 9.43
N GLY A 9 2.02 2.02 10.18
CA GLY A 9 3.05 1.90 11.23
C GLY A 9 3.84 3.19 11.38
N ARG A 10 4.64 3.26 12.44
CA ARG A 10 5.50 4.41 12.76
C ARG A 10 6.46 4.77 11.59
N PRO A 11 7.03 5.97 11.56
CA PRO A 11 8.17 6.28 10.70
C PRO A 11 9.31 5.27 10.91
N ASN A 12 10.08 5.00 9.85
CA ASN A 12 11.29 4.17 9.85
C ASN A 12 11.13 2.67 10.17
N VAL A 13 9.92 2.14 10.40
CA VAL A 13 9.70 0.68 10.59
C VAL A 13 9.90 -0.15 9.30
N GLY A 14 10.11 0.52 8.14
CA GLY A 14 10.42 -0.13 6.88
C GLY A 14 9.25 -0.28 5.92
N LYS A 15 8.19 0.54 6.04
CA LYS A 15 7.03 0.52 5.13
C LYS A 15 7.43 0.67 3.66
N SER A 16 8.20 1.69 3.31
CA SER A 16 8.64 1.93 1.93
C SER A 16 9.59 0.84 1.42
N THR A 17 10.39 0.22 2.31
CA THR A 17 11.21 -0.94 1.94
C THR A 17 10.33 -2.13 1.57
N LEU A 18 9.33 -2.44 2.38
CA LEU A 18 8.36 -3.51 2.09
C LEU A 18 7.55 -3.20 0.84
N PHE A 19 7.11 -1.95 0.67
CA PHE A 19 6.41 -1.49 -0.53
C PHE A 19 7.22 -1.78 -1.80
N ASN A 20 8.49 -1.39 -1.83
CA ASN A 20 9.38 -1.62 -2.98
C ASN A 20 9.59 -3.12 -3.25
N GLN A 21 9.71 -3.94 -2.21
CA GLN A 21 9.82 -5.39 -2.37
C GLN A 21 8.54 -5.99 -2.96
N LEU A 22 7.37 -5.63 -2.44
CA LEU A 22 6.09 -6.16 -2.87
C LEU A 22 5.74 -5.76 -4.31
N THR A 23 6.09 -4.53 -4.72
CA THR A 23 5.87 -4.04 -6.08
C THR A 23 6.98 -4.44 -7.06
N ARG A 24 8.12 -4.94 -6.57
CA ARG A 24 9.36 -5.19 -7.35
C ARG A 24 9.81 -3.96 -8.13
N SER A 25 9.55 -2.78 -7.62
CA SER A 25 9.93 -1.51 -8.23
C SER A 25 10.97 -0.81 -7.35
N ARG A 26 12.07 -0.31 -7.98
CA ARG A 26 12.99 0.64 -7.33
C ARG A 26 12.49 2.08 -7.41
N ALA A 27 11.51 2.34 -8.26
CA ALA A 27 10.76 3.57 -8.31
C ALA A 27 9.31 3.21 -7.96
N ALA A 28 8.72 3.92 -7.02
CA ALA A 28 7.28 3.94 -6.89
C ALA A 28 6.75 4.40 -8.27
N LEU A 29 6.39 3.45 -9.13
CA LEU A 29 5.60 3.78 -10.29
C LEU A 29 4.28 4.25 -9.68
N VAL A 30 4.06 5.55 -9.74
CA VAL A 30 2.74 6.13 -9.59
C VAL A 30 1.91 5.49 -10.71
N ALA A 31 1.32 4.34 -10.42
CA ALA A 31 0.30 3.82 -11.29
C ALA A 31 -0.85 4.81 -11.15
N GLU A 32 -1.13 5.54 -12.22
CA GLU A 32 -2.36 6.32 -12.32
C GLU A 32 -3.52 5.33 -12.35
N VAL A 33 -3.98 4.94 -11.17
CA VAL A 33 -5.23 4.22 -11.04
C VAL A 33 -6.31 5.31 -11.12
N PRO A 34 -7.22 5.27 -12.11
CA PRO A 34 -8.24 6.30 -12.27
C PRO A 34 -9.06 6.44 -10.97
N GLY A 35 -9.11 7.66 -10.44
CA GLY A 35 -9.86 7.98 -9.21
C GLY A 35 -9.04 8.08 -7.93
N LEU A 36 -7.71 7.89 -7.97
CA LEU A 36 -6.84 8.01 -6.80
C LEU A 36 -6.10 9.36 -6.78
N THR A 37 -6.10 10.02 -5.63
CA THR A 37 -5.49 11.35 -5.46
C THR A 37 -3.97 11.30 -5.51
N ARG A 38 -3.34 12.37 -6.03
CA ARG A 38 -1.90 12.54 -6.35
C ARG A 38 -0.93 12.40 -5.15
N ASP A 39 -1.41 12.35 -3.92
CA ASP A 39 -0.61 12.48 -2.70
C ASP A 39 -0.27 11.16 -2.00
N ARG A 40 -0.62 10.00 -2.59
CA ARG A 40 -0.37 8.67 -2.02
C ARG A 40 0.50 7.84 -2.92
N GLN A 41 1.43 7.09 -2.35
CA GLN A 41 2.18 6.09 -3.12
C GLN A 41 1.33 4.83 -3.29
N TYR A 42 0.82 4.65 -4.50
CA TYR A 42 0.14 3.43 -4.91
C TYR A 42 1.07 2.57 -5.75
N GLY A 43 0.96 1.27 -5.63
CA GLY A 43 1.70 0.32 -6.46
C GLY A 43 0.88 -0.94 -6.71
N VAL A 44 1.19 -1.62 -7.81
CA VAL A 44 0.63 -2.95 -8.04
C VAL A 44 1.54 -3.98 -7.39
N GLY A 45 1.02 -4.69 -6.40
CA GLY A 45 1.71 -5.79 -5.76
C GLY A 45 1.85 -6.98 -6.70
N ARG A 46 3.06 -7.55 -6.76
CA ARG A 46 3.44 -8.66 -7.66
C ARG A 46 3.90 -9.91 -6.92
N ILE A 47 4.01 -9.83 -5.59
CA ILE A 47 4.34 -10.97 -4.73
C ILE A 47 3.07 -11.40 -4.03
N GLY A 48 2.57 -12.59 -4.31
CA GLY A 48 1.34 -13.13 -3.75
C GLY A 48 0.62 -14.00 -4.77
N PRO A 49 -0.51 -14.61 -4.37
CA PRO A 49 -1.31 -15.49 -5.24
C PRO A 49 -1.97 -14.77 -6.43
N ALA A 50 -2.30 -13.49 -6.26
CA ALA A 50 -2.95 -12.67 -7.28
C ALA A 50 -2.44 -11.21 -7.20
N PRO A 51 -2.62 -10.37 -8.24
CA PRO A 51 -2.30 -8.94 -8.19
C PRO A 51 -3.23 -8.21 -7.21
N TYR A 52 -2.72 -7.13 -6.60
CA TYR A 52 -3.42 -6.28 -5.64
C TYR A 52 -2.89 -4.85 -5.71
N ILE A 53 -3.67 -3.90 -5.19
CA ILE A 53 -3.23 -2.51 -5.01
C ILE A 53 -2.55 -2.40 -3.65
N LEU A 54 -1.33 -1.87 -3.62
CA LEU A 54 -0.60 -1.59 -2.39
C LEU A 54 -0.55 -0.09 -2.14
N VAL A 55 -0.82 0.32 -0.90
CA VAL A 55 -0.80 1.73 -0.48
C VAL A 55 0.25 1.91 0.61
N ASP A 56 1.23 2.80 0.41
CA ASP A 56 2.18 3.21 1.44
C ASP A 56 1.74 4.51 2.10
N THR A 57 1.42 4.46 3.40
CA THR A 57 1.13 5.65 4.19
C THR A 57 2.39 6.39 4.64
N GLY A 58 3.58 5.82 4.48
CA GLY A 58 4.86 6.41 4.88
C GLY A 58 5.37 7.53 3.97
N GLY A 59 4.97 7.53 2.69
CA GLY A 59 5.30 8.59 1.74
C GLY A 59 4.64 9.95 2.07
N LEU A 60 3.70 9.94 3.01
CA LEU A 60 2.96 11.13 3.45
C LEU A 60 3.70 11.92 4.56
N SER A 61 4.83 11.42 5.08
CA SER A 61 5.52 12.00 6.23
C SER A 61 6.56 13.10 5.91
N GLY A 62 6.60 13.64 4.71
CA GLY A 62 7.65 14.54 4.19
C GLY A 62 7.32 16.03 4.14
N ALA A 63 6.31 16.57 4.80
CA ALA A 63 5.93 17.98 4.66
C ALA A 63 6.02 18.77 5.96
N ALA A 64 6.36 20.07 5.81
CA ALA A 64 6.60 21.05 6.85
C ALA A 64 5.41 21.29 7.80
N GLN A 65 5.70 21.88 8.95
CA GLN A 65 4.75 22.30 9.99
C GLN A 65 3.46 22.91 9.42
N GLY A 66 2.30 22.40 9.86
CA GLY A 66 0.97 22.83 9.43
C GLY A 66 0.18 21.82 8.58
N VAL A 67 0.82 20.71 8.16
CA VAL A 67 0.22 19.69 7.27
C VAL A 67 -0.20 18.42 8.02
N GLU A 68 0.08 18.33 9.33
CA GLU A 68 -0.21 17.12 10.15
C GLU A 68 -1.68 16.67 10.07
N ALA A 69 -2.63 17.61 10.15
CA ALA A 69 -4.05 17.29 10.06
C ALA A 69 -4.48 16.79 8.65
N LEU A 70 -3.80 17.27 7.60
CA LEU A 70 -4.04 16.79 6.22
C LEU A 70 -3.48 15.38 6.03
N MET A 71 -2.30 15.11 6.57
CA MET A 71 -1.66 13.80 6.55
C MET A 71 -2.48 12.77 7.31
N GLU A 72 -2.99 13.14 8.47
CA GLU A 72 -3.85 12.27 9.28
C GLU A 72 -5.11 11.87 8.52
N ARG A 73 -5.79 12.82 7.86
CA ARG A 73 -6.97 12.56 7.01
C ARG A 73 -6.64 11.64 5.83
N GLN A 74 -5.45 11.75 5.25
CA GLN A 74 -5.04 10.88 4.15
C GLN A 74 -4.77 9.46 4.62
N VAL A 75 -4.15 9.28 5.79
CA VAL A 75 -3.96 7.98 6.42
C VAL A 75 -5.33 7.36 6.75
N GLU A 76 -6.26 8.13 7.31
CA GLU A 76 -7.62 7.66 7.58
C GLU A 76 -8.36 7.19 6.34
N ARG A 77 -8.27 7.94 5.24
CA ARG A 77 -8.86 7.53 3.95
C ARG A 77 -8.22 6.26 3.40
N ALA A 78 -6.87 6.13 3.48
CA ALA A 78 -6.19 4.92 3.05
C ALA A 78 -6.64 3.70 3.87
N ILE A 79 -6.83 3.87 5.18
CA ILE A 79 -7.36 2.84 6.07
C ILE A 79 -8.82 2.52 5.69
N ALA A 80 -9.65 3.53 5.40
CA ALA A 80 -11.05 3.33 5.02
C ALA A 80 -11.22 2.59 3.69
N GLU A 81 -10.35 2.84 2.72
CA GLU A 81 -10.34 2.22 1.40
C GLU A 81 -9.73 0.80 1.39
N ALA A 82 -8.94 0.43 2.41
CA ALA A 82 -8.25 -0.85 2.48
C ALA A 82 -9.21 -2.04 2.64
N ASP A 83 -8.94 -3.13 1.95
CA ASP A 83 -9.55 -4.44 2.20
C ASP A 83 -8.76 -5.22 3.26
N HIS A 84 -7.45 -4.92 3.39
CA HIS A 84 -6.57 -5.51 4.40
C HIS A 84 -5.52 -4.51 4.87
N LEU A 85 -5.23 -4.50 6.16
CA LEU A 85 -4.22 -3.63 6.78
C LEU A 85 -2.99 -4.42 7.20
N LEU A 86 -1.80 -3.92 6.89
CA LEU A 86 -0.53 -4.44 7.41
C LEU A 86 0.01 -3.44 8.42
N LEU A 87 -0.04 -3.79 9.72
CA LEU A 87 0.64 -3.01 10.75
C LEU A 87 2.10 -3.45 10.85
N LEU A 88 3.01 -2.56 10.43
CA LEU A 88 4.45 -2.81 10.53
C LEU A 88 5.00 -2.24 11.83
N VAL A 89 5.78 -3.06 12.52
CA VAL A 89 6.57 -2.71 13.71
C VAL A 89 8.04 -3.10 13.51
N ASP A 90 8.93 -2.53 14.30
CA ASP A 90 10.38 -2.75 14.20
C ASP A 90 10.85 -3.65 15.34
N ALA A 91 11.40 -4.83 15.01
CA ALA A 91 11.92 -5.78 15.98
C ALA A 91 13.12 -5.22 16.80
N ARG A 92 13.85 -4.23 16.27
CA ARG A 92 15.02 -3.65 16.95
C ARG A 92 14.64 -2.64 18.02
N ASP A 93 13.53 -1.91 17.77
CA ASP A 93 13.04 -0.91 18.71
C ASP A 93 12.18 -1.52 19.82
N GLY A 94 11.71 -2.77 19.62
CA GLY A 94 10.72 -3.42 20.47
C GLY A 94 9.32 -2.81 20.34
N CYS A 95 8.39 -3.33 21.16
CA CYS A 95 7.01 -2.84 21.18
C CYS A 95 6.91 -1.50 21.92
N THR A 96 6.54 -0.44 21.19
CA THR A 96 6.47 0.93 21.71
C THR A 96 5.05 1.37 22.05
N GLY A 97 4.92 2.49 22.79
CA GLY A 97 3.61 3.12 23.06
C GLY A 97 2.87 3.56 21.79
N ASP A 98 3.60 4.10 20.81
CA ASP A 98 3.04 4.52 19.51
C ASP A 98 2.48 3.31 18.73
N ASP A 99 3.17 2.16 18.76
CA ASP A 99 2.67 0.92 18.14
C ASP A 99 1.37 0.48 18.79
N SER A 100 1.27 0.60 20.11
CA SER A 100 0.06 0.25 20.87
C SER A 100 -1.11 1.19 20.53
N GLU A 101 -0.85 2.49 20.37
CA GLU A 101 -1.86 3.47 19.98
C GLU A 101 -2.37 3.21 18.56
N ILE A 102 -1.46 3.00 17.60
CA ILE A 102 -1.82 2.65 16.22
C ILE A 102 -2.61 1.35 16.20
N ALA A 103 -2.18 0.32 16.90
CA ALA A 103 -2.86 -0.97 16.99
C ALA A 103 -4.30 -0.81 17.54
N ALA A 104 -4.47 -0.03 18.62
CA ALA A 104 -5.78 0.25 19.21
C ALA A 104 -6.71 0.99 18.23
N ARG A 105 -6.17 1.93 17.43
CA ARG A 105 -6.90 2.64 16.38
C ARG A 105 -7.34 1.71 15.26
N LEU A 106 -6.43 0.88 14.75
CA LEU A 106 -6.72 -0.06 13.66
C LEU A 106 -7.76 -1.11 14.06
N ARG A 107 -7.69 -1.65 15.28
CA ARG A 107 -8.70 -2.62 15.79
C ARG A 107 -10.12 -2.06 15.75
N ARG A 108 -10.30 -0.74 15.99
CA ARG A 108 -11.62 -0.08 15.94
C ARG A 108 -12.21 -0.03 14.54
N THR A 109 -11.42 -0.22 13.50
CA THR A 109 -11.92 -0.20 12.11
C THR A 109 -12.69 -1.45 11.73
N GLY A 110 -12.54 -2.55 12.48
CA GLY A 110 -13.15 -3.85 12.18
C GLY A 110 -12.60 -4.53 10.92
N LYS A 111 -11.56 -3.96 10.29
CA LYS A 111 -10.94 -4.53 9.09
C LYS A 111 -9.97 -5.66 9.43
N PRO A 112 -9.71 -6.59 8.50
CA PRO A 112 -8.64 -7.57 8.65
C PRO A 112 -7.29 -6.88 8.80
N ILE A 113 -6.51 -7.28 9.82
CA ILE A 113 -5.18 -6.73 10.11
C ILE A 113 -4.20 -7.88 10.25
N THR A 114 -3.04 -7.75 9.62
CA THR A 114 -1.87 -8.61 9.90
C THR A 114 -0.78 -7.77 10.56
N LEU A 115 -0.29 -8.23 11.71
CA LEU A 115 0.84 -7.64 12.41
C LEU A 115 2.15 -8.16 11.81
N VAL A 116 2.99 -7.24 11.33
CA VAL A 116 4.24 -7.55 10.64
C VAL A 116 5.42 -7.04 11.46
N VAL A 117 6.21 -7.96 12.03
CA VAL A 117 7.43 -7.64 12.77
C VAL A 117 8.60 -7.63 11.79
N ASN A 118 9.05 -6.44 11.43
CA ASN A 118 10.11 -6.24 10.44
C ASN A 118 11.50 -6.12 11.09
N LYS A 119 12.53 -6.26 10.29
CA LYS A 119 13.96 -6.15 10.67
C LYS A 119 14.45 -7.27 11.60
N VAL A 120 13.89 -8.48 11.46
CA VAL A 120 14.35 -9.68 12.21
C VAL A 120 15.63 -10.30 11.65
N ASP A 121 16.43 -9.55 10.89
CA ASP A 121 17.60 -10.06 10.18
C ASP A 121 18.73 -10.54 11.07
N HIS A 122 18.82 -10.07 12.33
CA HIS A 122 19.88 -10.39 13.27
C HIS A 122 19.40 -10.99 14.62
N VAL A 123 18.12 -11.36 14.70
CA VAL A 123 17.50 -11.93 15.89
C VAL A 123 16.74 -13.21 15.52
N ASP A 124 16.47 -14.06 16.52
CA ASP A 124 15.55 -15.17 16.33
C ASP A 124 14.15 -14.60 16.03
N PRO A 125 13.57 -14.91 14.87
CA PRO A 125 12.27 -14.34 14.48
C PRO A 125 11.14 -14.68 15.46
N ALA A 126 11.16 -15.89 16.04
CA ALA A 126 10.15 -16.32 16.99
C ALA A 126 10.25 -15.54 18.31
N LEU A 127 11.47 -15.34 18.82
CA LEU A 127 11.70 -14.56 20.04
C LEU A 127 11.36 -13.08 19.82
N ALA A 128 11.75 -12.51 18.68
CA ALA A 128 11.47 -11.12 18.35
C ALA A 128 9.96 -10.83 18.21
N ALA A 129 9.14 -11.83 17.91
CA ALA A 129 7.70 -11.66 17.75
C ALA A 129 6.94 -11.68 19.11
N ILE A 130 7.51 -12.25 20.16
CA ILE A 130 6.79 -12.51 21.42
C ILE A 130 6.19 -11.24 22.03
N GLU A 131 6.96 -10.18 22.16
CA GLU A 131 6.50 -8.95 22.81
C GLU A 131 5.34 -8.26 22.06
N PHE A 132 5.25 -8.45 20.74
CA PHE A 132 4.23 -7.81 19.89
C PHE A 132 2.85 -8.48 20.01
N HIS A 133 2.73 -9.65 20.64
CA HIS A 133 1.42 -10.22 20.99
C HIS A 133 0.61 -9.29 21.91
N ALA A 134 1.28 -8.44 22.69
CA ALA A 134 0.63 -7.43 23.52
C ALA A 134 -0.24 -6.44 22.74
N LEU A 135 0.01 -6.26 21.43
CA LEU A 135 -0.79 -5.40 20.57
C LEU A 135 -2.19 -5.95 20.26
N GLY A 136 -2.45 -7.25 20.52
CA GLY A 136 -3.77 -7.88 20.39
C GLY A 136 -4.32 -7.88 18.97
N ILE A 137 -3.45 -8.05 17.95
CA ILE A 137 -3.81 -8.10 16.52
C ILE A 137 -3.75 -9.52 15.94
N GLY A 138 -3.46 -10.51 16.77
CA GLY A 138 -3.26 -11.90 16.34
C GLY A 138 -1.79 -12.28 16.29
N GLU A 139 -1.48 -13.35 15.54
CA GLU A 139 -0.12 -13.89 15.45
C GLU A 139 0.79 -12.94 14.67
N PRO A 140 1.91 -12.45 15.24
CA PRO A 140 2.85 -11.60 14.56
C PRO A 140 3.60 -12.36 13.46
N VAL A 141 3.77 -11.76 12.29
CA VAL A 141 4.49 -12.33 11.16
C VAL A 141 5.88 -11.71 11.05
N PRO A 142 6.95 -12.43 11.41
CA PRO A 142 8.30 -11.91 11.34
C PRO A 142 8.81 -11.88 9.88
N ILE A 143 9.39 -10.74 9.48
CA ILE A 143 10.00 -10.57 8.16
C ILE A 143 11.35 -9.82 8.25
N ALA A 144 12.14 -9.94 7.20
CA ALA A 144 13.28 -9.05 6.95
C ALA A 144 13.13 -8.42 5.56
N ALA A 145 12.38 -7.31 5.49
CA ALA A 145 12.00 -6.69 4.22
C ALA A 145 13.20 -6.29 3.36
N ALA A 146 14.29 -5.80 3.96
CA ALA A 146 15.50 -5.42 3.24
C ALA A 146 16.14 -6.61 2.50
N GLN A 147 16.05 -7.82 3.05
CA GLN A 147 16.57 -9.07 2.47
C GLN A 147 15.52 -9.86 1.69
N GLY A 148 14.28 -9.40 1.65
CA GLY A 148 13.20 -10.11 0.97
C GLY A 148 12.72 -11.38 1.67
N ARG A 149 13.12 -11.61 2.95
CA ARG A 149 12.76 -12.82 3.71
C ARG A 149 11.39 -12.71 4.35
N GLY A 150 10.61 -13.80 4.31
CA GLY A 150 9.28 -13.89 4.92
C GLY A 150 8.14 -13.25 4.11
N ILE A 151 8.45 -12.46 3.08
CA ILE A 151 7.47 -11.65 2.34
C ILE A 151 6.44 -12.51 1.59
N LYS A 152 6.86 -13.62 0.96
CA LYS A 152 5.94 -14.50 0.25
C LYS A 152 4.92 -15.13 1.21
N GLY A 153 5.39 -15.68 2.34
CA GLY A 153 4.52 -16.26 3.36
C GLY A 153 3.57 -15.24 3.99
N LEU A 154 4.05 -14.00 4.20
CA LEU A 154 3.19 -12.89 4.64
C LEU A 154 2.03 -12.68 3.66
N MET A 155 2.30 -12.56 2.36
CA MET A 155 1.24 -12.32 1.39
C MET A 155 0.30 -13.51 1.21
N GLU A 156 0.79 -14.75 1.31
CA GLU A 156 -0.06 -15.94 1.33
C GLU A 156 -1.04 -15.93 2.52
N GLN A 157 -0.60 -15.42 3.68
CA GLN A 157 -1.48 -15.26 4.85
C GLN A 157 -2.50 -14.14 4.64
N VAL A 158 -2.09 -12.99 4.12
CA VAL A 158 -2.97 -11.86 3.78
C VAL A 158 -4.09 -12.32 2.84
N PHE A 159 -3.73 -13.01 1.77
CA PHE A 159 -4.70 -13.48 0.77
C PHE A 159 -5.70 -14.51 1.34
N ARG A 160 -5.31 -15.32 2.32
CA ARG A 160 -6.24 -16.24 3.01
C ARG A 160 -7.32 -15.52 3.82
N SER A 161 -7.06 -14.30 4.26
CA SER A 161 -8.01 -13.48 5.04
C SER A 161 -8.85 -12.52 4.20
N LEU A 162 -8.55 -12.40 2.90
CA LEU A 162 -9.37 -11.60 1.98
C LEU A 162 -10.67 -12.34 1.63
N PRO A 163 -11.81 -11.62 1.47
CA PRO A 163 -13.06 -12.23 1.02
C PRO A 163 -12.89 -12.92 -0.34
N ALA A 164 -13.52 -14.09 -0.51
CA ALA A 164 -13.45 -14.87 -1.76
C ALA A 164 -13.94 -14.07 -2.98
N GLU A 165 -14.95 -13.22 -2.80
CA GLU A 165 -15.50 -12.34 -3.83
C GLU A 165 -14.46 -11.36 -4.39
N THR A 166 -13.52 -10.90 -3.55
CA THR A 166 -12.41 -10.03 -3.97
C THR A 166 -11.38 -10.79 -4.81
N MET A 167 -11.32 -12.12 -4.67
CA MET A 167 -10.37 -12.98 -5.39
C MET A 167 -10.86 -13.39 -6.78
N GLU A 168 -12.17 -13.55 -6.97
CA GLU A 168 -12.75 -13.90 -8.28
C GLU A 168 -12.56 -12.77 -9.30
N ASP A 169 -12.68 -11.52 -8.88
CA ASP A 169 -12.44 -10.34 -9.72
C ASP A 169 -10.94 -10.13 -10.08
N ALA A 170 -10.02 -10.63 -9.27
CA ALA A 170 -8.57 -10.46 -9.52
C ALA A 170 -8.04 -11.34 -10.66
N GLY A 171 -8.81 -12.34 -11.10
CA GLY A 171 -8.47 -13.24 -12.20
C GLY A 171 -9.14 -12.90 -13.54
N ILE A 172 -9.90 -11.81 -13.63
CA ILE A 172 -10.54 -11.42 -14.88
C ILE A 172 -9.45 -10.95 -15.86
N PRO A 173 -9.26 -11.64 -16.99
CA PRO A 173 -8.42 -11.12 -18.05
C PRO A 173 -8.96 -9.75 -18.47
N PRO A 174 -8.09 -8.79 -18.84
CA PRO A 174 -8.54 -7.48 -19.30
C PRO A 174 -9.63 -7.70 -20.38
N PRO A 175 -10.68 -6.87 -20.39
CA PRO A 175 -11.79 -7.06 -21.34
C PRO A 175 -11.23 -7.22 -22.75
N PRO A 176 -11.78 -8.15 -23.56
CA PRO A 176 -11.27 -8.39 -24.89
C PRO A 176 -11.36 -7.09 -25.69
N GLY A 177 -10.21 -6.54 -26.05
CA GLY A 177 -10.12 -5.27 -26.76
C GLY A 177 -8.68 -4.95 -27.12
N ILE A 178 -8.52 -4.00 -28.05
CA ILE A 178 -7.21 -3.51 -28.46
C ILE A 178 -6.71 -2.54 -27.38
N GLN A 179 -5.60 -2.89 -26.71
CA GLN A 179 -4.94 -2.00 -25.77
C GLN A 179 -4.15 -0.93 -26.55
N VAL A 180 -4.52 0.34 -26.37
CA VAL A 180 -3.87 1.47 -27.03
C VAL A 180 -3.16 2.33 -25.99
N ALA A 181 -1.86 2.56 -26.16
CA ALA A 181 -1.08 3.49 -25.36
C ALA A 181 -0.84 4.79 -26.16
N VAL A 182 -1.16 5.95 -25.56
CA VAL A 182 -0.90 7.27 -26.15
C VAL A 182 0.38 7.82 -25.52
N VAL A 183 1.46 7.90 -26.32
CA VAL A 183 2.77 8.38 -25.88
C VAL A 183 3.13 9.68 -26.59
N GLY A 184 3.88 10.57 -25.91
CA GLY A 184 4.32 11.85 -26.46
C GLY A 184 4.85 12.79 -25.39
N ARG A 185 5.45 13.89 -25.81
CA ARG A 185 5.97 14.93 -24.89
C ARG A 185 4.85 15.53 -24.04
N PRO A 186 5.16 16.12 -22.86
CA PRO A 186 4.20 16.91 -22.10
C PRO A 186 3.52 17.97 -22.96
N ASN A 187 2.26 18.28 -22.69
CA ASN A 187 1.46 19.35 -23.33
C ASN A 187 1.21 19.24 -24.85
N VAL A 188 1.38 18.06 -25.46
CA VAL A 188 1.04 17.83 -26.89
C VAL A 188 -0.41 17.44 -27.11
N GLY A 189 -1.26 17.51 -26.08
CA GLY A 189 -2.69 17.23 -26.22
C GLY A 189 -3.09 15.75 -26.02
N LYS A 190 -2.24 14.90 -25.39
CA LYS A 190 -2.56 13.50 -25.15
C LYS A 190 -3.86 13.31 -24.34
N SER A 191 -4.01 14.02 -23.23
CA SER A 191 -5.20 13.96 -22.37
C SER A 191 -6.46 14.46 -23.10
N THR A 192 -6.32 15.51 -23.89
CA THR A 192 -7.41 16.04 -24.73
C THR A 192 -7.86 15.01 -25.76
N LEU A 193 -6.90 14.34 -26.42
CA LEU A 193 -7.21 13.28 -27.40
C LEU A 193 -7.92 12.10 -26.71
N ILE A 194 -7.45 11.66 -25.56
CA ILE A 194 -8.04 10.54 -24.82
C ILE A 194 -9.46 10.91 -24.37
N ASN A 195 -9.68 12.08 -23.78
CA ASN A 195 -11.01 12.55 -23.38
C ASN A 195 -11.98 12.58 -24.57
N ARG A 196 -11.51 13.03 -25.75
CA ARG A 196 -12.33 13.06 -26.97
C ARG A 196 -12.67 11.67 -27.49
N LEU A 197 -11.75 10.71 -27.39
CA LEU A 197 -11.99 9.31 -27.77
C LEU A 197 -12.96 8.59 -26.81
N LEU A 198 -12.91 8.93 -25.51
CA LEU A 198 -13.78 8.35 -24.49
C LEU A 198 -15.17 9.01 -24.46
N GLY A 199 -15.34 10.21 -25.04
CA GLY A 199 -16.58 10.97 -24.99
C GLY A 199 -16.88 11.60 -23.62
N GLU A 200 -15.91 11.61 -22.68
CA GLU A 200 -16.05 12.14 -21.33
C GLU A 200 -14.74 12.76 -20.83
N GLU A 201 -14.81 13.75 -19.92
CA GLU A 201 -13.65 14.37 -19.30
C GLU A 201 -13.12 13.53 -18.13
N ARG A 202 -12.37 12.45 -18.40
CA ARG A 202 -11.70 11.63 -17.38
C ARG A 202 -10.33 12.14 -17.00
N LEU A 203 -9.62 12.83 -17.89
CA LEU A 203 -8.28 13.34 -17.65
C LEU A 203 -8.32 14.86 -17.53
N VAL A 204 -7.67 15.38 -16.48
CA VAL A 204 -7.59 16.83 -16.24
C VAL A 204 -6.60 17.43 -17.24
N THR A 205 -7.06 18.39 -18.03
CA THR A 205 -6.24 19.14 -18.98
C THR A 205 -5.99 20.53 -18.44
N PHE A 206 -4.75 20.83 -18.04
CA PHE A 206 -4.30 22.18 -17.70
C PHE A 206 -3.13 22.58 -18.57
N ASP A 207 -3.05 23.88 -18.94
CA ASP A 207 -1.95 24.46 -19.72
C ASP A 207 -0.66 24.70 -18.91
N SER A 208 -0.42 23.87 -17.87
CA SER A 208 0.80 23.95 -17.08
C SER A 208 1.69 22.72 -17.30
N PRO A 209 3.01 22.89 -17.45
CA PRO A 209 3.94 21.77 -17.58
C PRO A 209 3.88 20.84 -16.36
N GLY A 210 3.68 19.53 -16.58
CA GLY A 210 3.71 18.50 -15.53
C GLY A 210 2.36 18.08 -14.95
N THR A 211 1.22 18.38 -15.59
CA THR A 211 -0.14 18.00 -15.16
C THR A 211 -0.69 16.74 -15.83
N THR A 212 0.13 15.98 -16.53
CA THR A 212 -0.22 14.67 -17.12
C THR A 212 0.66 13.57 -16.60
#